data_64ed7187afba1d289ca6853f9e600433
#
_entry.id   64ed7187afba1d289ca6853f9e600433
#
_cell.length_a   1.000
_cell.length_b   1.000
_cell.length_c   1.000
_cell.angle_alpha   90.00
_cell.angle_beta   90.00
_cell.angle_gamma   90.00
#
_symmetry.space_group_name_H-M   'P 1'
#
loop_
_entity.id
_entity.type
_entity.pdbx_description
1 polymer ?
#
loop_
_entity_poly.entity_id
_entity_poly.type
_entity_poly.pdbx_seq_one_letter_code
_entity_poly.pdbx_strand_id
1 'polypeptide(L)'
;MSTPPRVSLSTSSVYPGSTASGFEAAARLGYDGVEVMVGVDDVSADIDAVKALSAFHEIPVVSVHAPCLLVTQRVWGTEPWGKLHRSAEMALEVGAEVVVVHPPFRWQREYGKSFVEGVFNLEREYHLTFAVENMYPWRTGKREFQAYVPGWDPSVHEYAHVTVDLSHTSTARQDALQLARDLGPRLAHIHLADGSGTARDEHLVPGRGDQPCAEFLREVIDGGFDGEVVVEIGTRKAPDTAAKEALLLEALAFARLHTS
;
A
#
# COMPACT_ATOMS: atom_id res chain seq x y z
N MET A 1 9.05 -19.77 -17.51
CA MET A 1 9.19 -18.37 -17.10
C MET A 1 7.90 -18.01 -16.40
N SER A 2 7.94 -17.54 -15.16
CA SER A 2 6.76 -17.00 -14.46
C SER A 2 6.26 -15.76 -15.20
N THR A 3 4.96 -15.53 -15.17
CA THR A 3 4.40 -14.26 -15.65
C THR A 3 4.94 -13.14 -14.75
N PRO A 4 5.38 -12.01 -15.32
CA PRO A 4 5.82 -10.89 -14.48
C PRO A 4 4.65 -10.41 -13.60
N PRO A 5 4.92 -9.89 -12.39
CA PRO A 5 3.88 -9.37 -11.51
C PRO A 5 3.16 -8.20 -12.17
N ARG A 6 1.88 -8.04 -11.80
CA ARG A 6 1.09 -6.88 -12.23
C ARG A 6 1.65 -5.61 -11.60
N VAL A 7 1.62 -4.51 -12.37
CA VAL A 7 1.98 -3.18 -11.89
C VAL A 7 0.72 -2.32 -11.83
N SER A 8 0.25 -2.06 -10.63
CA SER A 8 -1.01 -1.38 -10.34
C SER A 8 -0.78 0.02 -9.75
N LEU A 9 -1.82 0.85 -9.75
CA LEU A 9 -1.76 2.22 -9.25
C LEU A 9 -2.59 2.36 -7.97
N SER A 10 -2.00 2.87 -6.89
CA SER A 10 -2.76 3.31 -5.72
C SER A 10 -3.53 4.60 -6.03
N THR A 11 -4.82 4.64 -5.67
CA THR A 11 -5.64 5.87 -5.81
C THR A 11 -5.13 7.01 -4.95
N SER A 12 -4.29 6.76 -3.94
CA SER A 12 -3.59 7.78 -3.15
C SER A 12 -2.66 8.62 -4.02
N SER A 13 -2.07 8.02 -5.07
CA SER A 13 -1.10 8.67 -5.95
C SER A 13 -1.67 9.84 -6.75
N VAL A 14 -2.99 9.93 -6.92
CA VAL A 14 -3.62 11.05 -7.62
C VAL A 14 -4.09 12.17 -6.68
N TYR A 15 -3.92 12.00 -5.36
CA TYR A 15 -4.35 13.01 -4.39
C TYR A 15 -3.79 14.41 -4.72
N PRO A 16 -4.58 15.51 -4.64
CA PRO A 16 -5.95 15.61 -4.13
C PRO A 16 -7.07 15.28 -5.16
N GLY A 17 -6.76 14.57 -6.23
CA GLY A 17 -7.78 14.05 -7.15
C GLY A 17 -8.68 13.01 -6.46
N SER A 18 -9.81 12.71 -7.10
CA SER A 18 -10.78 11.75 -6.58
C SER A 18 -10.38 10.31 -6.89
N THR A 19 -11.02 9.35 -6.21
CA THR A 19 -10.94 7.92 -6.53
C THR A 19 -11.22 7.66 -8.01
N ALA A 20 -12.26 8.30 -8.57
CA ALA A 20 -12.58 8.18 -10.00
C ALA A 20 -11.42 8.64 -10.90
N SER A 21 -10.71 9.72 -10.54
CA SER A 21 -9.54 10.16 -11.31
C SER A 21 -8.36 9.19 -11.20
N GLY A 22 -8.29 8.40 -10.12
CA GLY A 22 -7.32 7.31 -9.98
C GLY A 22 -7.59 6.18 -10.98
N PHE A 23 -8.84 5.73 -11.08
CA PHE A 23 -9.25 4.72 -12.07
C PHE A 23 -9.02 5.21 -13.51
N GLU A 24 -9.42 6.44 -13.84
CA GLU A 24 -9.19 7.04 -15.15
C GLU A 24 -7.69 7.09 -15.49
N ALA A 25 -6.86 7.54 -14.56
CA ALA A 25 -5.41 7.61 -14.76
C ALA A 25 -4.81 6.22 -14.97
N ALA A 26 -5.17 5.25 -14.13
CA ALA A 26 -4.65 3.89 -14.23
C ALA A 26 -4.99 3.25 -15.58
N ALA A 27 -6.26 3.32 -16.02
CA ALA A 27 -6.70 2.77 -17.30
C ALA A 27 -6.01 3.46 -18.48
N ARG A 28 -5.97 4.79 -18.48
CA ARG A 28 -5.41 5.58 -19.59
C ARG A 28 -3.90 5.45 -19.72
N LEU A 29 -3.18 5.35 -18.59
CA LEU A 29 -1.72 5.23 -18.58
C LEU A 29 -1.25 3.79 -18.76
N GLY A 30 -2.16 2.80 -18.69
CA GLY A 30 -1.89 1.41 -18.97
C GLY A 30 -1.35 0.63 -17.77
N TYR A 31 -1.75 0.98 -16.55
CA TYR A 31 -1.54 0.13 -15.37
C TYR A 31 -2.39 -1.14 -15.48
N ASP A 32 -1.98 -2.20 -14.79
CA ASP A 32 -2.64 -3.50 -14.85
C ASP A 32 -3.84 -3.62 -13.88
N GLY A 33 -3.92 -2.70 -12.90
CA GLY A 33 -4.97 -2.66 -11.91
C GLY A 33 -4.93 -1.41 -11.05
N VAL A 34 -5.83 -1.36 -10.07
CA VAL A 34 -5.94 -0.27 -9.10
C VAL A 34 -5.95 -0.83 -7.69
N GLU A 35 -5.18 -0.19 -6.79
CA GLU A 35 -5.41 -0.28 -5.37
C GLU A 35 -6.34 0.85 -4.92
N VAL A 36 -7.42 0.51 -4.23
CA VAL A 36 -8.33 1.50 -3.66
C VAL A 36 -7.89 1.88 -2.26
N MET A 37 -7.31 3.07 -2.10
CA MET A 37 -7.07 3.67 -0.80
C MET A 37 -8.40 4.17 -0.23
N VAL A 38 -8.98 3.45 0.73
CA VAL A 38 -10.22 3.86 1.39
C VAL A 38 -9.95 5.07 2.29
N GLY A 39 -10.49 6.21 1.91
CA GLY A 39 -10.16 7.49 2.51
C GLY A 39 -11.35 8.41 2.76
N VAL A 40 -11.07 9.69 2.76
CA VAL A 40 -12.09 10.74 3.00
C VAL A 40 -12.92 11.07 1.75
N ASP A 41 -12.55 10.56 0.59
CA ASP A 41 -13.39 10.60 -0.61
C ASP A 41 -14.50 9.56 -0.45
N ASP A 42 -15.75 10.00 -0.39
CA ASP A 42 -16.91 9.13 -0.17
C ASP A 42 -17.00 8.00 -1.20
N VAL A 43 -16.55 8.25 -2.43
CA VAL A 43 -16.51 7.24 -3.51
C VAL A 43 -15.59 6.07 -3.14
N SER A 44 -14.44 6.33 -2.50
CA SER A 44 -13.52 5.28 -2.08
C SER A 44 -14.09 4.35 -0.99
N ALA A 45 -15.09 4.83 -0.25
CA ALA A 45 -15.74 4.11 0.84
C ALA A 45 -17.07 3.45 0.41
N ASP A 46 -17.50 3.65 -0.84
CA ASP A 46 -18.73 3.10 -1.41
C ASP A 46 -18.41 1.94 -2.36
N ILE A 47 -18.80 0.73 -1.95
CA ILE A 47 -18.50 -0.52 -2.69
C ILE A 47 -19.12 -0.48 -4.09
N ASP A 48 -20.38 -0.03 -4.21
CA ASP A 48 -21.08 0.01 -5.50
C ASP A 48 -20.43 1.03 -6.45
N ALA A 49 -20.01 2.18 -5.92
CA ALA A 49 -19.30 3.19 -6.69
C ALA A 49 -17.93 2.66 -7.19
N VAL A 50 -17.17 1.96 -6.36
CA VAL A 50 -15.89 1.35 -6.75
C VAL A 50 -16.10 0.27 -7.82
N LYS A 51 -17.12 -0.59 -7.66
CA LYS A 51 -17.49 -1.59 -8.69
C LYS A 51 -17.85 -0.93 -10.02
N ALA A 52 -18.64 0.15 -9.97
CA ALA A 52 -19.02 0.89 -11.17
C ALA A 52 -17.81 1.52 -11.87
N LEU A 53 -16.84 2.07 -11.12
CA LEU A 53 -15.61 2.63 -11.68
C LEU A 53 -14.74 1.54 -12.32
N SER A 54 -14.54 0.41 -11.65
CA SER A 54 -13.81 -0.73 -12.19
C SER A 54 -14.43 -1.22 -13.52
N ALA A 55 -15.74 -1.38 -13.55
CA ALA A 55 -16.45 -1.81 -14.73
C ALA A 55 -16.41 -0.76 -15.88
N PHE A 56 -16.57 0.53 -15.54
CA PHE A 56 -16.57 1.62 -16.52
C PHE A 56 -15.22 1.80 -17.21
N HIS A 57 -14.12 1.71 -16.42
CA HIS A 57 -12.77 1.87 -16.94
C HIS A 57 -12.15 0.55 -17.42
N GLU A 58 -12.85 -0.57 -17.27
CA GLU A 58 -12.37 -1.92 -17.62
C GLU A 58 -11.02 -2.25 -16.96
N ILE A 59 -10.83 -1.79 -15.70
CA ILE A 59 -9.60 -2.00 -14.93
C ILE A 59 -9.91 -2.70 -13.60
N PRO A 60 -9.24 -3.81 -13.24
CA PRO A 60 -9.51 -4.54 -12.00
C PRO A 60 -9.05 -3.76 -10.77
N VAL A 61 -9.75 -3.96 -9.65
CA VAL A 61 -9.25 -3.64 -8.32
C VAL A 61 -8.43 -4.84 -7.84
N VAL A 62 -7.15 -4.63 -7.55
CA VAL A 62 -6.23 -5.70 -7.12
C VAL A 62 -6.11 -5.78 -5.61
N SER A 63 -6.24 -4.65 -4.94
CA SER A 63 -6.15 -4.54 -3.48
C SER A 63 -7.04 -3.43 -2.94
N VAL A 64 -7.40 -3.58 -1.67
CA VAL A 64 -8.11 -2.56 -0.88
C VAL A 64 -7.22 -2.14 0.28
N HIS A 65 -6.80 -0.89 0.31
CA HIS A 65 -6.09 -0.34 1.44
C HIS A 65 -7.09 0.15 2.49
N ALA A 66 -7.12 -0.50 3.65
CA ALA A 66 -8.05 -0.21 4.73
C ALA A 66 -7.88 1.23 5.28
N PRO A 67 -8.96 1.86 5.81
CA PRO A 67 -8.90 3.23 6.33
C PRO A 67 -8.19 3.30 7.69
N CYS A 68 -6.87 3.06 7.70
CA CYS A 68 -6.01 2.97 8.88
C CYS A 68 -5.33 4.29 9.27
N LEU A 69 -5.37 5.32 8.40
CA LEU A 69 -4.72 6.60 8.62
C LEU A 69 -5.42 7.44 9.70
N LEU A 70 -4.69 8.40 10.28
CA LEU A 70 -5.28 9.34 11.26
C LEU A 70 -6.48 10.12 10.69
N VAL A 71 -6.39 10.52 9.43
CA VAL A 71 -7.43 11.29 8.74
C VAL A 71 -8.66 10.45 8.41
N THR A 72 -8.53 9.11 8.36
CA THR A 72 -9.60 8.18 8.02
C THR A 72 -10.27 7.55 9.25
N GLN A 73 -9.99 8.05 10.46
CA GLN A 73 -10.50 7.46 11.71
C GLN A 73 -12.03 7.37 11.81
N ARG A 74 -12.76 8.17 11.03
CA ARG A 74 -14.24 8.18 11.02
C ARG A 74 -14.85 7.48 9.81
N VAL A 75 -14.05 7.07 8.83
CA VAL A 75 -14.53 6.29 7.68
C VAL A 75 -15.06 4.96 8.20
N TRP A 76 -16.28 4.61 7.84
CA TRP A 76 -17.00 3.41 8.29
C TRP A 76 -17.15 3.28 9.82
N GLY A 77 -17.11 4.40 10.55
CA GLY A 77 -17.19 4.41 12.01
C GLY A 77 -15.84 4.47 12.70
N THR A 78 -15.83 4.24 14.02
CA THR A 78 -14.63 4.38 14.87
C THR A 78 -14.09 3.05 15.40
N GLU A 79 -14.82 1.95 15.19
CA GLU A 79 -14.44 0.62 15.65
C GLU A 79 -13.44 -0.01 14.68
N PRO A 80 -12.19 -0.31 15.11
CA PRO A 80 -11.13 -0.72 14.18
C PRO A 80 -11.40 -2.04 13.45
N TRP A 81 -11.90 -3.06 14.18
CA TRP A 81 -12.20 -4.36 13.57
C TRP A 81 -13.30 -4.28 12.54
N GLY A 82 -14.37 -3.50 12.82
CA GLY A 82 -15.44 -3.26 11.86
C GLY A 82 -14.97 -2.63 10.56
N LYS A 83 -13.91 -1.80 10.61
CA LYS A 83 -13.28 -1.27 9.41
C LYS A 83 -12.58 -2.36 8.59
N LEU A 84 -11.88 -3.28 9.25
CA LEU A 84 -11.20 -4.39 8.57
C LEU A 84 -12.22 -5.38 7.97
N HIS A 85 -13.29 -5.70 8.69
CA HIS A 85 -14.40 -6.49 8.13
C HIS A 85 -14.99 -5.81 6.89
N ARG A 86 -15.23 -4.49 6.96
CA ARG A 86 -15.76 -3.74 5.82
C ARG A 86 -14.79 -3.68 4.63
N SER A 87 -13.47 -3.62 4.91
CA SER A 87 -12.45 -3.70 3.86
C SER A 87 -12.44 -5.07 3.19
N ALA A 88 -12.61 -6.15 3.96
CA ALA A 88 -12.74 -7.51 3.43
C ALA A 88 -14.00 -7.67 2.56
N GLU A 89 -15.15 -7.18 3.04
CA GLU A 89 -16.40 -7.16 2.26
C GLU A 89 -16.21 -6.43 0.93
N MET A 90 -15.58 -5.24 0.96
CA MET A 90 -15.26 -4.50 -0.26
C MET A 90 -14.35 -5.31 -1.18
N ALA A 91 -13.27 -5.88 -0.66
CA ALA A 91 -12.33 -6.68 -1.46
C ALA A 91 -13.05 -7.83 -2.17
N LEU A 92 -13.88 -8.60 -1.48
CA LEU A 92 -14.68 -9.67 -2.07
C LEU A 92 -15.62 -9.17 -3.17
N GLU A 93 -16.31 -8.05 -2.92
CA GLU A 93 -17.29 -7.49 -3.86
C GLU A 93 -16.65 -6.91 -5.14
N VAL A 94 -15.43 -6.40 -5.04
CA VAL A 94 -14.69 -5.86 -6.20
C VAL A 94 -13.75 -6.88 -6.84
N GLY A 95 -13.62 -8.08 -6.26
CA GLY A 95 -12.75 -9.15 -6.74
C GLY A 95 -11.27 -8.94 -6.44
N ALA A 96 -10.93 -8.12 -5.43
CA ALA A 96 -9.57 -7.96 -4.95
C ALA A 96 -9.16 -9.11 -4.01
N GLU A 97 -7.89 -9.50 -4.05
CA GLU A 97 -7.37 -10.62 -3.25
C GLU A 97 -6.61 -10.16 -2.01
N VAL A 98 -6.23 -8.89 -1.95
CA VAL A 98 -5.40 -8.32 -0.88
C VAL A 98 -6.11 -7.17 -0.18
N VAL A 99 -6.03 -7.17 1.15
CA VAL A 99 -6.37 -6.03 2.01
C VAL A 99 -5.10 -5.55 2.70
N VAL A 100 -4.67 -4.33 2.39
CA VAL A 100 -3.52 -3.72 3.07
C VAL A 100 -3.98 -3.07 4.36
N VAL A 101 -3.24 -3.32 5.45
CA VAL A 101 -3.57 -2.80 6.78
C VAL A 101 -2.34 -2.26 7.51
N HIS A 102 -2.50 -1.14 8.21
CA HIS A 102 -1.45 -0.64 9.10
C HIS A 102 -1.56 -1.26 10.50
N PRO A 103 -0.45 -1.47 11.20
CA PRO A 103 -0.50 -1.80 12.61
C PRO A 103 -1.20 -0.66 13.40
N PRO A 104 -1.90 -1.00 14.50
CA PRO A 104 -2.61 -0.03 15.33
C PRO A 104 -1.71 1.08 15.87
N PHE A 105 -2.27 2.27 16.05
CA PHE A 105 -1.58 3.30 16.81
C PHE A 105 -1.48 2.92 18.30
N ARG A 106 -0.40 3.30 18.94
CA ARG A 106 -0.11 2.98 20.35
C ARG A 106 -1.21 3.38 21.37
N TRP A 107 -2.09 4.28 21.02
CA TRP A 107 -3.25 4.64 21.87
C TRP A 107 -4.44 3.72 21.68
N GLN A 108 -4.49 2.89 20.62
CA GLN A 108 -5.50 1.88 20.37
C GLN A 108 -5.14 0.56 21.08
N ARG A 109 -4.97 0.62 22.40
CA ARG A 109 -4.32 -0.44 23.20
C ARG A 109 -4.98 -1.80 23.07
N GLU A 110 -6.32 -1.87 23.18
CA GLU A 110 -7.02 -3.15 23.12
C GLU A 110 -6.96 -3.76 21.72
N TYR A 111 -7.14 -2.94 20.69
CA TYR A 111 -6.94 -3.36 19.31
C TYR A 111 -5.51 -3.86 19.04
N GLY A 112 -4.50 -3.14 19.57
CA GLY A 112 -3.10 -3.54 19.41
C GLY A 112 -2.72 -4.86 20.09
N LYS A 113 -3.35 -5.19 21.23
CA LYS A 113 -3.08 -6.46 21.93
C LYS A 113 -3.54 -7.68 21.13
N SER A 114 -4.63 -7.57 20.41
CA SER A 114 -5.23 -8.67 19.64
C SER A 114 -4.91 -8.59 18.14
N PHE A 115 -4.11 -7.61 17.69
CA PHE A 115 -3.97 -7.29 16.27
C PHE A 115 -3.39 -8.46 15.46
N VAL A 116 -2.30 -9.07 15.90
CA VAL A 116 -1.64 -10.18 15.19
C VAL A 116 -2.61 -11.36 15.02
N GLU A 117 -3.23 -11.79 16.14
CA GLU A 117 -4.20 -12.90 16.12
C GLU A 117 -5.47 -12.53 15.33
N GLY A 118 -5.93 -11.28 15.47
CA GLY A 118 -7.14 -10.82 14.78
C GLY A 118 -6.97 -10.77 13.27
N VAL A 119 -5.82 -10.29 12.77
CA VAL A 119 -5.49 -10.30 11.33
C VAL A 119 -5.46 -11.73 10.79
N PHE A 120 -4.81 -12.65 11.49
CA PHE A 120 -4.79 -14.07 11.13
C PHE A 120 -6.21 -14.67 11.06
N ASN A 121 -7.09 -14.30 12.00
CA ASN A 121 -8.47 -14.79 12.00
C ASN A 121 -9.27 -14.22 10.82
N LEU A 122 -9.07 -12.94 10.46
CA LEU A 122 -9.71 -12.33 9.29
C LEU A 122 -9.28 -13.03 7.98
N GLU A 123 -7.99 -13.34 7.81
CA GLU A 123 -7.51 -14.08 6.64
C GLU A 123 -8.23 -15.42 6.47
N ARG A 124 -8.41 -16.14 7.59
CA ARG A 124 -9.12 -17.43 7.59
C ARG A 124 -10.61 -17.30 7.36
N GLU A 125 -11.24 -16.26 7.90
CA GLU A 125 -12.68 -16.01 7.79
C GLU A 125 -13.07 -15.64 6.36
N TYR A 126 -12.32 -14.71 5.76
CA TYR A 126 -12.64 -14.17 4.44
C TYR A 126 -11.92 -14.87 3.28
N HIS A 127 -10.93 -15.72 3.57
CA HIS A 127 -10.05 -16.32 2.56
C HIS A 127 -9.36 -15.27 1.67
N LEU A 128 -8.97 -14.15 2.28
CA LEU A 128 -8.24 -13.04 1.68
C LEU A 128 -6.87 -12.89 2.31
N THR A 129 -5.94 -12.30 1.60
CA THR A 129 -4.64 -11.88 2.15
C THR A 129 -4.80 -10.55 2.88
N PHE A 130 -4.49 -10.52 4.19
CA PHE A 130 -4.36 -9.27 4.95
C PHE A 130 -2.88 -8.93 5.11
N ALA A 131 -2.35 -8.12 4.20
CA ALA A 131 -0.95 -7.75 4.20
C ALA A 131 -0.67 -6.57 5.15
N VAL A 132 0.04 -6.84 6.24
CA VAL A 132 0.38 -5.81 7.22
C VAL A 132 1.56 -4.99 6.72
N GLU A 133 1.39 -3.68 6.62
CA GLU A 133 2.38 -2.79 6.06
C GLU A 133 3.46 -2.41 7.08
N ASN A 134 4.72 -2.38 6.64
CA ASN A 134 5.79 -1.78 7.43
C ASN A 134 5.55 -0.28 7.56
N MET A 135 5.69 0.22 8.76
CA MET A 135 5.58 1.64 9.06
C MET A 135 6.97 2.21 9.41
N TYR A 136 6.98 3.31 10.12
CA TYR A 136 8.21 3.97 10.57
C TYR A 136 8.03 4.60 11.94
N PRO A 137 9.11 4.75 12.73
CA PRO A 137 9.04 5.49 13.98
C PRO A 137 8.83 6.99 13.71
N TRP A 138 7.96 7.62 14.48
CA TRP A 138 7.80 9.07 14.37
C TRP A 138 8.99 9.81 14.96
N ARG A 139 9.44 10.85 14.27
CA ARG A 139 10.60 11.64 14.69
C ARG A 139 10.23 13.11 14.90
N THR A 140 10.71 13.67 16.00
CA THR A 140 10.64 15.12 16.29
C THR A 140 12.01 15.59 16.73
N GLY A 141 12.72 16.29 15.87
CA GLY A 141 14.13 16.64 16.07
C GLY A 141 15.00 15.39 16.21
N LYS A 142 15.66 15.23 17.37
CA LYS A 142 16.51 14.07 17.68
C LYS A 142 15.77 12.94 18.42
N ARG A 143 14.48 13.13 18.73
CA ARG A 143 13.68 12.14 19.46
C ARG A 143 12.91 11.27 18.50
N GLU A 144 12.92 9.97 18.78
CA GLU A 144 12.16 8.94 18.07
C GLU A 144 11.07 8.38 18.98
N PHE A 145 9.90 8.11 18.42
CA PHE A 145 8.73 7.62 19.14
C PHE A 145 8.16 6.40 18.44
N GLN A 146 7.92 5.34 19.20
CA GLN A 146 7.13 4.22 18.75
C GLN A 146 5.67 4.64 18.66
N ALA A 147 5.17 4.83 17.43
CA ALA A 147 3.81 5.28 17.17
C ALA A 147 2.83 4.12 17.03
N TYR A 148 3.32 2.93 16.68
CA TYR A 148 2.55 1.75 16.34
C TYR A 148 2.73 0.61 17.34
N VAL A 149 1.73 -0.27 17.45
CA VAL A 149 1.76 -1.49 18.27
C VAL A 149 1.26 -2.68 17.42
N PRO A 150 1.89 -3.86 17.53
CA PRO A 150 3.00 -4.19 18.44
C PRO A 150 4.32 -3.52 18.02
N GLY A 151 4.47 -3.08 16.77
CA GLY A 151 5.64 -2.40 16.25
C GLY A 151 5.42 -1.81 14.85
N TRP A 152 6.39 -1.08 14.34
CA TRP A 152 6.39 -0.56 12.97
C TRP A 152 7.11 -1.49 11.98
N ASP A 153 7.94 -2.39 12.49
CA ASP A 153 8.66 -3.39 11.69
C ASP A 153 7.90 -4.72 11.74
N PRO A 154 7.30 -5.16 10.61
CA PRO A 154 6.52 -6.38 10.60
C PRO A 154 7.39 -7.65 10.58
N SER A 155 8.68 -7.55 10.28
CA SER A 155 9.57 -8.71 10.19
C SER A 155 9.73 -9.45 11.53
N VAL A 156 9.63 -8.70 12.64
CA VAL A 156 9.77 -9.23 14.01
C VAL A 156 8.46 -9.74 14.62
N HIS A 157 7.38 -9.78 13.84
CA HIS A 157 6.07 -10.25 14.26
C HIS A 157 5.57 -11.40 13.40
N GLU A 158 4.64 -12.19 13.93
CA GLU A 158 4.09 -13.41 13.31
C GLU A 158 2.94 -13.10 12.32
N TYR A 159 3.10 -12.09 11.44
CA TYR A 159 2.15 -11.84 10.36
C TYR A 159 2.36 -12.88 9.25
N ALA A 160 1.27 -13.44 8.72
CA ALA A 160 1.33 -14.37 7.60
C ALA A 160 1.72 -13.66 6.31
N HIS A 161 1.19 -12.45 6.10
CA HIS A 161 1.46 -11.65 4.91
C HIS A 161 1.82 -10.21 5.28
N VAL A 162 2.72 -9.63 4.49
CA VAL A 162 3.29 -8.29 4.73
C VAL A 162 3.31 -7.49 3.43
N THR A 163 2.96 -6.22 3.54
CA THR A 163 3.23 -5.20 2.52
C THR A 163 4.55 -4.51 2.84
N VAL A 164 5.45 -4.40 1.88
CA VAL A 164 6.63 -3.54 2.01
C VAL A 164 6.42 -2.26 1.23
N ASP A 165 6.38 -1.14 1.96
CA ASP A 165 6.44 0.22 1.41
C ASP A 165 7.89 0.74 1.47
N LEU A 166 8.44 1.09 0.30
CA LEU A 166 9.83 1.55 0.17
C LEU A 166 10.01 3.01 0.64
N SER A 167 8.98 3.86 0.61
CA SER A 167 9.05 5.19 1.25
C SER A 167 9.11 5.07 2.77
N HIS A 168 8.37 4.11 3.33
CA HIS A 168 8.41 3.81 4.76
C HIS A 168 9.76 3.23 5.19
N THR A 169 10.39 2.33 4.41
CA THR A 169 11.76 1.86 4.70
C THR A 169 12.76 3.01 4.69
N SER A 170 12.65 3.94 3.73
CA SER A 170 13.46 5.16 3.69
C SER A 170 13.28 6.01 4.95
N THR A 171 12.03 6.29 5.31
CA THR A 171 11.68 7.07 6.50
C THR A 171 12.14 6.38 7.79
N ALA A 172 12.02 5.04 7.87
CA ALA A 172 12.51 4.23 8.99
C ALA A 172 14.05 4.12 9.02
N ARG A 173 14.73 4.41 7.90
CA ARG A 173 16.16 4.12 7.68
C ARG A 173 16.46 2.64 7.82
N GLN A 174 15.53 1.82 7.36
CA GLN A 174 15.63 0.37 7.34
C GLN A 174 16.23 -0.08 6.00
N ASP A 175 17.03 -1.12 6.03
CA ASP A 175 17.54 -1.77 4.81
C ASP A 175 16.39 -2.56 4.16
N ALA A 176 15.89 -2.08 3.02
CA ALA A 176 14.77 -2.69 2.31
C ALA A 176 15.11 -4.09 1.78
N LEU A 177 16.34 -4.32 1.32
CA LEU A 177 16.77 -5.64 0.84
C LEU A 177 16.83 -6.64 1.99
N GLN A 178 17.39 -6.23 3.14
CA GLN A 178 17.40 -7.09 4.32
C GLN A 178 15.98 -7.39 4.82
N LEU A 179 15.09 -6.40 4.82
CA LEU A 179 13.69 -6.60 5.19
C LEU A 179 13.01 -7.63 4.27
N ALA A 180 13.22 -7.53 2.95
CA ALA A 180 12.68 -8.51 2.01
C ALA A 180 13.18 -9.95 2.28
N ARG A 181 14.48 -10.10 2.57
CA ARG A 181 15.09 -11.40 2.92
C ARG A 181 14.51 -11.98 4.22
N ASP A 182 14.33 -11.13 5.25
CA ASP A 182 13.78 -11.54 6.55
C ASP A 182 12.31 -11.95 6.45
N LEU A 183 11.56 -11.32 5.56
CA LEU A 183 10.17 -11.67 5.27
C LEU A 183 10.05 -12.95 4.44
N GLY A 184 10.90 -13.11 3.42
CA GLY A 184 10.83 -14.25 2.51
C GLY A 184 9.42 -14.43 1.92
N PRO A 185 8.79 -15.61 2.05
CA PRO A 185 7.46 -15.87 1.46
C PRO A 185 6.31 -15.10 2.13
N ARG A 186 6.56 -14.38 3.21
CA ARG A 186 5.56 -13.50 3.85
C ARG A 186 5.39 -12.17 3.11
N LEU A 187 6.33 -11.79 2.24
CA LEU A 187 6.19 -10.62 1.39
C LEU A 187 5.13 -10.90 0.31
N ALA A 188 3.96 -10.31 0.46
CA ALA A 188 2.81 -10.56 -0.41
C ALA A 188 2.41 -9.35 -1.26
N HIS A 189 2.87 -8.15 -0.91
CA HIS A 189 2.46 -6.91 -1.55
C HIS A 189 3.57 -5.86 -1.45
N ILE A 190 3.70 -5.02 -2.46
CA ILE A 190 4.74 -3.99 -2.52
C ILE A 190 4.09 -2.64 -2.83
N HIS A 191 4.31 -1.64 -1.98
CA HIS A 191 4.12 -0.24 -2.33
C HIS A 191 5.42 0.33 -2.87
N LEU A 192 5.43 0.54 -4.18
CA LEU A 192 6.59 1.04 -4.89
C LEU A 192 6.59 2.58 -4.87
N ALA A 193 7.45 3.11 -4.06
CA ALA A 193 7.76 4.53 -3.92
C ALA A 193 9.27 4.67 -3.62
N ASP A 194 9.72 5.88 -3.33
CA ASP A 194 11.09 6.17 -2.92
C ASP A 194 11.10 7.24 -1.83
N GLY A 195 12.21 7.45 -1.18
CA GLY A 195 12.40 8.48 -0.16
C GLY A 195 13.87 8.84 -0.04
N SER A 196 14.18 9.95 0.61
CA SER A 196 15.54 10.49 0.76
C SER A 196 16.09 10.39 2.19
N GLY A 197 15.63 9.40 2.98
CA GLY A 197 16.06 9.15 4.36
C GLY A 197 15.67 10.25 5.37
N THR A 198 14.77 11.14 4.98
CA THR A 198 14.25 12.20 5.87
C THR A 198 13.29 11.63 6.92
N ALA A 199 12.83 12.45 7.86
CA ALA A 199 11.80 12.06 8.83
C ALA A 199 10.38 12.18 8.25
N ARG A 200 10.25 12.46 6.96
CA ARG A 200 8.98 12.60 6.27
C ARG A 200 8.80 11.42 5.35
N ASP A 201 7.60 10.94 5.33
CA ASP A 201 7.14 10.01 4.32
C ASP A 201 6.93 10.79 3.01
N GLU A 202 7.81 10.56 2.04
CA GLU A 202 7.93 11.42 0.86
C GLU A 202 7.20 10.87 -0.36
N HIS A 203 7.08 9.55 -0.47
CA HIS A 203 6.53 8.86 -1.63
C HIS A 203 7.06 9.42 -2.96
N LEU A 204 8.38 9.48 -3.10
CA LEU A 204 9.02 9.95 -4.33
C LEU A 204 8.82 8.93 -5.45
N VAL A 205 8.94 9.39 -6.70
CA VAL A 205 9.02 8.49 -7.85
C VAL A 205 10.25 7.57 -7.67
N PRO A 206 10.12 6.25 -7.91
CA PRO A 206 11.23 5.31 -7.77
C PRO A 206 12.45 5.74 -8.58
N GLY A 207 13.63 5.70 -7.93
CA GLY A 207 14.90 6.17 -8.48
C GLY A 207 15.16 7.67 -8.31
N ARG A 208 14.27 8.42 -7.64
CA ARG A 208 14.48 9.84 -7.30
C ARG A 208 14.91 10.07 -5.86
N GLY A 209 14.93 9.03 -5.05
CA GLY A 209 15.42 9.02 -3.68
C GLY A 209 16.73 8.24 -3.54
N ASP A 210 16.91 7.60 -2.40
CA ASP A 210 18.10 6.82 -2.06
C ASP A 210 17.79 5.34 -1.76
N GLN A 211 16.52 4.91 -1.94
CA GLN A 211 16.16 3.51 -1.78
C GLN A 211 16.63 2.68 -2.98
N PRO A 212 17.08 1.44 -2.75
CA PRO A 212 17.54 0.54 -3.81
C PRO A 212 16.35 -0.08 -4.57
N CYS A 213 15.38 0.74 -5.02
CA CYS A 213 14.12 0.28 -5.61
C CYS A 213 14.31 -0.71 -6.76
N ALA A 214 15.26 -0.44 -7.66
CA ALA A 214 15.54 -1.30 -8.81
C ALA A 214 16.16 -2.64 -8.39
N GLU A 215 17.05 -2.64 -7.41
CA GLU A 215 17.69 -3.83 -6.87
C GLU A 215 16.68 -4.65 -6.05
N PHE A 216 15.86 -3.97 -5.25
CA PHE A 216 14.78 -4.58 -4.47
C PHE A 216 13.81 -5.35 -5.37
N LEU A 217 13.26 -4.70 -6.42
CA LEU A 217 12.33 -5.37 -7.34
C LEU A 217 12.98 -6.60 -7.98
N ARG A 218 14.19 -6.48 -8.51
CA ARG A 218 14.89 -7.62 -9.12
C ARG A 218 15.11 -8.77 -8.13
N GLU A 219 15.59 -8.46 -6.92
CA GLU A 219 15.86 -9.49 -5.91
C GLU A 219 14.60 -10.25 -5.50
N VAL A 220 13.47 -9.54 -5.27
CA VAL A 220 12.23 -10.20 -4.87
C VAL A 220 11.60 -10.99 -6.02
N ILE A 221 11.66 -10.48 -7.27
CA ILE A 221 11.16 -11.20 -8.45
C ILE A 221 12.00 -12.45 -8.72
N ASP A 222 13.32 -12.35 -8.69
CA ASP A 222 14.22 -13.50 -8.82
C ASP A 222 14.01 -14.51 -7.68
N GLY A 223 13.59 -14.04 -6.51
CA GLY A 223 13.21 -14.85 -5.35
C GLY A 223 11.84 -15.54 -5.49
N GLY A 224 11.09 -15.27 -6.54
CA GLY A 224 9.79 -15.90 -6.82
C GLY A 224 8.59 -15.14 -6.26
N PHE A 225 8.71 -13.84 -6.01
CA PHE A 225 7.56 -13.01 -5.64
C PHE A 225 6.51 -13.02 -6.76
N ASP A 226 5.27 -13.32 -6.39
CA ASP A 226 4.11 -13.45 -7.29
C ASP A 226 2.94 -12.54 -6.89
N GLY A 227 3.17 -11.63 -5.93
CA GLY A 227 2.19 -10.66 -5.46
C GLY A 227 2.06 -9.42 -6.34
N GLU A 228 1.41 -8.38 -5.82
CA GLU A 228 1.16 -7.13 -6.52
C GLU A 228 2.28 -6.11 -6.28
N VAL A 229 2.67 -5.39 -7.33
CA VAL A 229 3.52 -4.19 -7.24
C VAL A 229 2.62 -2.97 -7.48
N VAL A 230 2.34 -2.23 -6.43
CA VAL A 230 1.47 -1.05 -6.48
C VAL A 230 2.32 0.21 -6.42
N VAL A 231 2.22 1.05 -7.45
CA VAL A 231 2.84 2.38 -7.46
C VAL A 231 2.06 3.29 -6.52
N GLU A 232 2.74 3.77 -5.48
CA GLU A 232 2.17 4.68 -4.48
C GLU A 232 3.05 5.92 -4.30
N ILE A 233 2.98 6.84 -5.27
CA ILE A 233 3.83 8.04 -5.29
C ILE A 233 3.04 9.32 -4.99
N GLY A 234 3.71 10.30 -4.39
CA GLY A 234 3.14 11.60 -4.09
C GLY A 234 3.15 12.56 -5.28
N THR A 235 2.02 12.77 -5.95
CA THR A 235 1.92 13.70 -7.09
C THR A 235 1.33 15.07 -6.74
N ARG A 236 1.02 15.32 -5.46
CA ARG A 236 0.36 16.57 -5.01
C ARG A 236 1.09 17.85 -5.40
N LYS A 237 2.41 17.77 -5.56
CA LYS A 237 3.25 18.95 -5.90
C LYS A 237 3.35 19.19 -7.41
N ALA A 238 2.79 18.31 -8.25
CA ALA A 238 2.75 18.52 -9.68
C ALA A 238 1.93 19.76 -10.02
N PRO A 239 2.44 20.65 -10.89
CA PRO A 239 1.80 21.95 -11.17
C PRO A 239 0.48 21.80 -11.92
N ASP A 240 0.32 20.74 -12.69
CA ASP A 240 -0.85 20.46 -13.52
C ASP A 240 -1.03 18.95 -13.74
N THR A 241 -2.11 18.58 -14.45
CA THR A 241 -2.44 17.20 -14.77
C THR A 241 -1.38 16.53 -15.62
N ALA A 242 -0.82 17.23 -16.62
CA ALA A 242 0.20 16.65 -17.50
C ALA A 242 1.49 16.31 -16.74
N ALA A 243 1.91 17.16 -15.82
CA ALA A 243 3.04 16.90 -14.94
C ALA A 243 2.77 15.73 -13.98
N LYS A 244 1.54 15.64 -13.44
CA LYS A 244 1.12 14.50 -12.62
C LYS A 244 1.21 13.19 -13.41
N GLU A 245 0.66 13.15 -14.61
CA GLU A 245 0.69 11.98 -15.47
C GLU A 245 2.11 11.59 -15.88
N ALA A 246 2.99 12.55 -16.13
CA ALA A 246 4.39 12.28 -16.41
C ALA A 246 5.08 11.55 -15.25
N LEU A 247 4.79 11.93 -14.00
CA LEU A 247 5.32 11.23 -12.81
C LEU A 247 4.77 9.81 -12.70
N LEU A 248 3.48 9.61 -12.94
CA LEU A 248 2.85 8.29 -12.91
C LEU A 248 3.41 7.38 -14.02
N LEU A 249 3.59 7.90 -15.24
CA LEU A 249 4.19 7.16 -16.35
C LEU A 249 5.67 6.79 -16.08
N GLU A 250 6.42 7.70 -15.46
CA GLU A 250 7.81 7.43 -15.07
C GLU A 250 7.88 6.28 -14.04
N ALA A 251 7.02 6.31 -13.03
CA ALA A 251 6.95 5.25 -12.03
C ALA A 251 6.50 3.90 -12.63
N LEU A 252 5.52 3.90 -13.54
CA LEU A 252 5.09 2.71 -14.26
C LEU A 252 6.22 2.13 -15.13
N ALA A 253 6.92 2.99 -15.88
CA ALA A 253 8.04 2.56 -16.71
C ALA A 253 9.18 1.97 -15.88
N PHE A 254 9.50 2.61 -14.73
CA PHE A 254 10.48 2.09 -13.79
C PHE A 254 10.07 0.70 -13.26
N ALA A 255 8.83 0.56 -12.78
CA ALA A 255 8.35 -0.72 -12.27
C ALA A 255 8.48 -1.83 -13.33
N ARG A 256 7.95 -1.61 -14.54
CA ARG A 256 8.00 -2.60 -15.61
C ARG A 256 9.41 -2.96 -16.06
N LEU A 257 10.33 -2.01 -16.06
CA LEU A 257 11.74 -2.26 -16.41
C LEU A 257 12.41 -3.22 -15.41
N HIS A 258 11.99 -3.19 -14.15
CA HIS A 258 12.65 -3.95 -13.08
C HIS A 258 11.85 -5.15 -12.56
N THR A 259 10.67 -5.41 -13.13
CA THR A 259 9.85 -6.60 -12.85
C THR A 259 9.76 -7.57 -14.03
N SER A 260 10.41 -7.24 -15.17
CA SER A 260 10.43 -8.05 -16.42
C SER A 260 11.63 -8.99 -16.52
#